data_5346c14ceb4b4633053fefc0f92a2f93
#
_entry.id   5346c14ceb4b4633053fefc0f92a2f93
#
_cell.length_a   1.000
_cell.length_b   1.000
_cell.length_c   1.000
_cell.angle_alpha   90.00
_cell.angle_beta   90.00
_cell.angle_gamma   90.00
#
_symmetry.space_group_name_H-M   'P 1'
#
loop_
_entity.id
_entity.type
_entity.pdbx_description
1 polymer ?
#
loop_
_entity_poly.entity_id
_entity_poly.type
_entity_poly.pdbx_seq_one_letter_code
_entity_poly.pdbx_strand_id
1 'polypeptide(L)'
;APNQLSGLGLLGSINFYQSDVRIKNSKFSENIIGDDYLNIIRSNFVIKNCIFQDVNSDAIDIDFSKGIMSKLDFRDTGNDALDFSGSDVELKDIVVYGAGDKAISIGEKSKISIEDISVFDSNIGLASKDNSNVNANKVKISNTRYGVVSYMKKNEYGPSKIIISDILVSNSEQKYLVEKGSSIKVDNRDIPAVDFDFKNFMWY
;
A
#
# COMPACT_ATOMS: atom_id res chain seq x y z
N ALA A 1 18.42 -15.37 9.66
CA ALA A 1 18.51 -15.94 8.31
C ALA A 1 17.09 -16.11 7.78
N PRO A 2 16.78 -15.70 6.55
CA PRO A 2 15.45 -15.90 5.98
C PRO A 2 15.13 -17.41 5.95
N ASN A 3 13.90 -17.73 6.32
CA ASN A 3 13.41 -19.10 6.25
C ASN A 3 13.35 -19.52 4.77
N GLN A 4 14.21 -20.40 4.35
CA GLN A 4 14.20 -20.97 3.00
C GLN A 4 13.33 -22.23 3.00
N LEU A 5 12.11 -22.14 2.47
CA LEU A 5 11.31 -23.29 2.11
C LEU A 5 11.49 -23.54 0.60
N SER A 6 12.17 -24.64 0.21
CA SER A 6 12.28 -25.11 -1.18
C SER A 6 12.75 -24.05 -2.19
N GLY A 7 13.72 -23.20 -1.83
CA GLY A 7 14.24 -22.15 -2.71
C GLY A 7 13.39 -20.87 -2.79
N LEU A 8 12.29 -20.79 -2.07
CA LEU A 8 11.55 -19.56 -1.83
C LEU A 8 12.18 -18.81 -0.64
N GLY A 9 12.68 -17.62 -0.89
CA GLY A 9 13.04 -16.69 0.18
C GLY A 9 11.76 -16.15 0.83
N LEU A 10 11.40 -16.64 2.01
CA LEU A 10 10.31 -16.06 2.79
C LEU A 10 10.92 -14.95 3.65
N LEU A 11 10.56 -13.70 3.37
CA LEU A 11 11.16 -12.51 3.98
C LEU A 11 10.41 -12.06 5.22
N GLY A 12 9.11 -12.37 5.34
CA GLY A 12 8.28 -11.97 6.45
C GLY A 12 8.57 -12.73 7.75
N SER A 13 8.30 -12.10 8.88
CA SER A 13 8.32 -12.76 10.20
C SER A 13 7.25 -13.84 10.30
N ILE A 14 6.08 -13.58 9.69
CA ILE A 14 4.97 -14.54 9.54
C ILE A 14 4.67 -14.66 8.05
N ASN A 15 4.73 -15.88 7.53
CA ASN A 15 4.53 -16.12 6.10
C ASN A 15 3.41 -17.14 5.87
N PHE A 16 2.51 -16.81 4.95
CA PHE A 16 1.50 -17.72 4.42
C PHE A 16 1.68 -17.88 2.91
N TYR A 17 1.99 -19.07 2.49
CA TYR A 17 2.20 -19.39 1.09
C TYR A 17 1.21 -20.46 0.62
N GLN A 18 0.44 -20.15 -0.42
CA GLN A 18 -0.60 -21.04 -0.97
C GLN A 18 -1.53 -21.62 0.11
N SER A 19 -1.94 -20.76 1.04
CA SER A 19 -2.74 -21.16 2.21
C SER A 19 -3.83 -20.13 2.46
N ASP A 20 -5.08 -20.53 2.47
CA ASP A 20 -6.19 -19.63 2.82
C ASP A 20 -6.08 -19.16 4.26
N VAL A 21 -6.14 -17.86 4.48
CA VAL A 21 -5.84 -17.23 5.77
C VAL A 21 -7.02 -16.41 6.30
N ARG A 22 -7.31 -16.58 7.58
CA ARG A 22 -8.25 -15.71 8.29
C ARG A 22 -7.63 -15.20 9.59
N ILE A 23 -7.33 -13.92 9.64
CA ILE A 23 -6.77 -13.25 10.81
C ILE A 23 -7.81 -12.27 11.35
N LYS A 24 -8.15 -12.38 12.62
CA LYS A 24 -9.14 -11.50 13.24
C LYS A 24 -8.76 -11.15 14.67
N ASN A 25 -9.11 -9.92 15.09
CA ASN A 25 -8.99 -9.46 16.48
C ASN A 25 -7.58 -9.67 17.04
N SER A 26 -6.55 -9.36 16.25
CA SER A 26 -5.16 -9.63 16.59
C SER A 26 -4.34 -8.36 16.64
N LYS A 27 -3.33 -8.34 17.48
CA LYS A 27 -2.34 -7.30 17.55
C LYS A 27 -0.97 -7.87 17.17
N PHE A 28 -0.30 -7.19 16.26
CA PHE A 28 1.06 -7.47 15.80
C PHE A 28 1.94 -6.29 16.21
N SER A 29 2.99 -6.53 16.99
CA SER A 29 3.84 -5.46 17.50
C SER A 29 5.28 -5.91 17.67
N GLU A 30 6.18 -4.91 17.69
CA GLU A 30 7.59 -5.09 18.02
C GLU A 30 8.32 -6.03 17.04
N ASN A 31 8.05 -5.90 15.74
CA ASN A 31 8.87 -6.56 14.73
C ASN A 31 10.18 -5.79 14.54
N ILE A 32 11.24 -6.25 15.17
CA ILE A 32 12.58 -5.64 15.13
C ILE A 32 13.51 -6.33 14.13
N ILE A 33 13.13 -7.48 13.60
CA ILE A 33 13.95 -8.30 12.70
C ILE A 33 13.05 -8.86 11.58
N GLY A 34 13.35 -8.55 10.35
CA GLY A 34 12.64 -9.05 9.17
C GLY A 34 12.35 -7.92 8.20
N ASP A 35 12.13 -8.27 6.96
CA ASP A 35 11.75 -7.34 5.91
C ASP A 35 10.26 -6.97 6.07
N ASP A 36 9.40 -7.98 6.19
CA ASP A 36 7.98 -7.79 6.44
C ASP A 36 7.56 -8.36 7.81
N TYR A 37 6.49 -7.82 8.41
CA TYR A 37 5.90 -8.49 9.56
C TYR A 37 5.04 -9.67 9.11
N LEU A 38 4.07 -9.44 8.23
CA LEU A 38 3.16 -10.44 7.67
C LEU A 38 3.28 -10.46 6.15
N ASN A 39 3.67 -11.59 5.59
CA ASN A 39 3.68 -11.79 4.15
C ASN A 39 2.68 -12.87 3.73
N ILE A 40 1.80 -12.57 2.76
CA ILE A 40 0.76 -13.49 2.25
C ILE A 40 0.95 -13.64 0.73
N ILE A 41 1.29 -14.85 0.31
CA ILE A 41 1.68 -15.14 -1.07
C ILE A 41 0.75 -16.18 -1.70
N ARG A 42 0.17 -15.88 -2.87
CA ARG A 42 -0.68 -16.79 -3.68
C ARG A 42 -1.80 -17.45 -2.85
N SER A 43 -2.48 -16.66 -2.05
CA SER A 43 -3.44 -17.13 -1.05
C SER A 43 -4.74 -16.30 -1.11
N ASN A 44 -5.85 -16.90 -0.69
CA ASN A 44 -7.04 -16.11 -0.37
C ASN A 44 -7.01 -15.73 1.11
N PHE A 45 -7.40 -14.50 1.44
CA PHE A 45 -7.32 -14.07 2.83
C PHE A 45 -8.46 -13.15 3.27
N VAL A 46 -8.70 -13.14 4.58
CA VAL A 46 -9.53 -12.15 5.29
C VAL A 46 -8.79 -11.69 6.53
N ILE A 47 -8.48 -10.39 6.59
CA ILE A 47 -7.89 -9.75 7.77
C ILE A 47 -8.87 -8.72 8.31
N LYS A 48 -9.24 -8.84 9.59
CA LYS A 48 -10.26 -7.98 10.18
C LYS A 48 -9.97 -7.62 11.63
N ASN A 49 -10.17 -6.34 11.95
CA ASN A 49 -10.04 -5.84 13.33
C ASN A 49 -8.67 -6.18 13.92
N CYS A 50 -7.61 -5.73 13.24
CA CYS A 50 -6.23 -5.98 13.65
C CYS A 50 -5.46 -4.66 13.79
N ILE A 51 -4.44 -4.69 14.65
CA ILE A 51 -3.53 -3.59 14.89
C ILE A 51 -2.11 -4.04 14.56
N PHE A 52 -1.38 -3.22 13.80
CA PHE A 52 0.04 -3.38 13.53
C PHE A 52 0.77 -2.16 14.06
N GLN A 53 1.73 -2.35 14.95
CA GLN A 53 2.46 -1.22 15.53
C GLN A 53 3.92 -1.54 15.80
N ASP A 54 4.77 -0.51 15.79
CA ASP A 54 6.20 -0.63 16.07
C ASP A 54 6.86 -1.67 15.14
N VAL A 55 6.61 -1.54 13.84
CA VAL A 55 7.10 -2.44 12.80
C VAL A 55 8.33 -1.83 12.14
N ASN A 56 9.43 -2.58 12.05
CA ASN A 56 10.71 -2.06 11.56
C ASN A 56 10.75 -1.79 10.04
N SER A 57 9.98 -2.52 9.24
CA SER A 57 9.89 -2.38 7.78
C SER A 57 8.42 -2.41 7.35
N ASP A 58 8.02 -3.28 6.40
CA ASP A 58 6.64 -3.37 5.97
C ASP A 58 5.75 -4.10 7.00
N ALA A 59 4.56 -3.55 7.26
CA ALA A 59 3.66 -4.23 8.18
C ALA A 59 2.97 -5.42 7.52
N ILE A 60 2.46 -5.26 6.31
CA ILE A 60 1.84 -6.34 5.54
C ILE A 60 2.28 -6.24 4.08
N ASP A 61 2.82 -7.33 3.55
CA ASP A 61 3.10 -7.54 2.14
C ASP A 61 2.18 -8.63 1.56
N ILE A 62 1.55 -8.34 0.44
CA ILE A 62 0.54 -9.20 -0.21
C ILE A 62 0.91 -9.43 -1.67
N ASP A 63 1.35 -10.66 -1.97
CA ASP A 63 1.81 -11.07 -3.30
C ASP A 63 0.84 -12.02 -3.99
N PHE A 64 0.40 -11.66 -5.20
CA PHE A 64 -0.40 -12.52 -6.09
C PHE A 64 -1.60 -13.16 -5.38
N SER A 65 -2.21 -12.43 -4.47
CA SER A 65 -3.23 -12.91 -3.55
C SER A 65 -4.55 -12.19 -3.73
N LYS A 66 -5.62 -12.76 -3.20
CA LYS A 66 -6.94 -12.16 -3.25
C LYS A 66 -7.58 -12.12 -1.88
N GLY A 67 -8.15 -10.97 -1.50
CA GLY A 67 -8.75 -10.91 -0.17
C GLY A 67 -9.43 -9.62 0.20
N ILE A 68 -9.81 -9.56 1.48
CA ILE A 68 -10.50 -8.45 2.10
C ILE A 68 -9.78 -8.06 3.38
N MET A 69 -9.50 -6.78 3.53
CA MET A 69 -8.99 -6.18 4.76
C MET A 69 -9.98 -5.16 5.31
N SER A 70 -10.30 -5.25 6.59
CA SER A 70 -11.21 -4.28 7.19
C SER A 70 -10.93 -3.99 8.65
N LYS A 71 -11.10 -2.72 9.04
CA LYS A 71 -10.87 -2.25 10.41
C LYS A 71 -9.45 -2.54 10.88
N LEU A 72 -8.49 -2.02 10.12
CA LEU A 72 -7.07 -2.16 10.45
C LEU A 72 -6.51 -0.81 10.89
N ASP A 73 -5.65 -0.87 11.89
CA ASP A 73 -4.94 0.28 12.45
C ASP A 73 -3.43 -0.01 12.37
N PHE A 74 -2.69 0.86 11.69
CA PHE A 74 -1.24 0.78 11.53
C PHE A 74 -0.60 1.97 12.23
N ARG A 75 0.44 1.71 13.01
CA ARG A 75 1.18 2.75 13.76
C ARG A 75 2.67 2.49 13.70
N ASP A 76 3.40 3.51 13.31
CA ASP A 76 4.86 3.50 13.32
C ASP A 76 5.45 2.30 12.56
N THR A 77 5.21 2.26 11.23
CA THR A 77 5.84 1.31 10.31
C THR A 77 7.08 1.95 9.69
N GLY A 78 8.19 1.24 9.69
CA GLY A 78 9.48 1.77 9.22
C GLY A 78 9.54 1.97 7.71
N ASN A 79 8.76 1.23 6.93
CA ASN A 79 8.64 1.36 5.48
C ASN A 79 7.16 1.47 5.09
N ASP A 80 6.59 0.53 4.31
CA ASP A 80 5.20 0.58 3.88
C ASP A 80 4.24 -0.03 4.95
N ALA A 81 3.08 0.58 5.21
CA ALA A 81 2.11 -0.07 6.07
C ALA A 81 1.39 -1.22 5.34
N LEU A 82 1.09 -1.03 4.06
CA LEU A 82 0.53 -2.05 3.17
C LEU A 82 1.26 -2.00 1.84
N ASP A 83 1.86 -3.11 1.40
CA ASP A 83 2.38 -3.27 0.03
C ASP A 83 1.63 -4.40 -0.69
N PHE A 84 1.27 -4.14 -1.94
CA PHE A 84 0.52 -5.06 -2.80
C PHE A 84 1.23 -5.27 -4.11
N SER A 85 1.54 -6.52 -4.45
CA SER A 85 2.08 -6.92 -5.74
C SER A 85 1.19 -7.97 -6.41
N GLY A 86 0.67 -7.66 -7.61
CA GLY A 86 -0.11 -8.59 -8.42
C GLY A 86 -1.43 -9.07 -7.79
N SER A 87 -2.00 -8.32 -6.87
CA SER A 87 -3.07 -8.76 -5.98
C SER A 87 -4.42 -8.08 -6.26
N ASP A 88 -5.52 -8.70 -5.85
CA ASP A 88 -6.90 -8.22 -6.00
C ASP A 88 -7.53 -8.11 -4.60
N VAL A 89 -7.63 -6.89 -4.07
CA VAL A 89 -7.96 -6.67 -2.65
C VAL A 89 -8.99 -5.57 -2.44
N GLU A 90 -9.89 -5.82 -1.49
CA GLU A 90 -10.83 -4.83 -0.97
C GLU A 90 -10.34 -4.33 0.40
N LEU A 91 -10.17 -3.01 0.53
CA LEU A 91 -9.78 -2.32 1.77
C LEU A 91 -10.95 -1.51 2.31
N LYS A 92 -11.26 -1.67 3.58
CA LYS A 92 -12.33 -0.91 4.23
C LYS A 92 -11.99 -0.52 5.67
N ASP A 93 -12.27 0.73 6.03
CA ASP A 93 -12.03 1.25 7.40
C ASP A 93 -10.55 1.05 7.81
N ILE A 94 -9.61 1.61 7.05
CA ILE A 94 -8.18 1.51 7.31
C ILE A 94 -7.64 2.83 7.84
N VAL A 95 -6.85 2.77 8.89
CA VAL A 95 -6.18 3.92 9.47
C VAL A 95 -4.68 3.66 9.52
N VAL A 96 -3.89 4.62 9.04
CA VAL A 96 -2.41 4.55 9.08
C VAL A 96 -1.87 5.81 9.73
N TYR A 97 -1.03 5.63 10.74
CA TYR A 97 -0.23 6.66 11.40
C TYR A 97 1.24 6.33 11.29
N GLY A 98 2.03 7.17 10.64
CA GLY A 98 3.50 7.07 10.65
C GLY A 98 4.05 5.93 9.79
N ALA A 99 3.74 5.89 8.50
CA ALA A 99 4.48 5.03 7.57
C ALA A 99 5.75 5.75 7.10
N GLY A 100 6.89 5.10 7.25
CA GLY A 100 8.20 5.68 6.90
C GLY A 100 8.35 5.95 5.42
N ASP A 101 7.74 5.12 4.56
CA ASP A 101 7.66 5.37 3.13
C ASP A 101 6.18 5.54 2.70
N LYS A 102 5.44 4.48 2.37
CA LYS A 102 4.09 4.60 1.85
C LYS A 102 3.05 4.03 2.83
N ALA A 103 2.00 4.78 3.12
CA ALA A 103 0.91 4.19 3.87
C ALA A 103 0.24 3.05 3.09
N ILE A 104 0.03 3.24 1.78
CA ILE A 104 -0.50 2.19 0.90
C ILE A 104 0.29 2.21 -0.41
N SER A 105 0.99 1.13 -0.71
CA SER A 105 1.79 0.88 -1.90
C SER A 105 1.11 -0.19 -2.77
N ILE A 106 0.85 0.11 -4.04
CA ILE A 106 0.09 -0.76 -4.94
C ILE A 106 0.85 -0.91 -6.25
N GLY A 107 1.34 -2.11 -6.54
CA GLY A 107 2.19 -2.39 -7.70
C GLY A 107 1.80 -3.65 -8.49
N GLU A 108 2.49 -3.84 -9.60
CA GLU A 108 2.53 -5.06 -10.39
C GLU A 108 1.17 -5.60 -10.84
N LYS A 109 0.36 -4.73 -11.48
CA LYS A 109 -0.99 -5.05 -11.99
C LYS A 109 -2.02 -5.36 -10.90
N SER A 110 -1.80 -4.91 -9.68
CA SER A 110 -2.80 -5.05 -8.60
C SER A 110 -4.09 -4.31 -8.92
N LYS A 111 -5.19 -4.82 -8.40
CA LYS A 111 -6.53 -4.22 -8.47
C LYS A 111 -7.03 -4.00 -7.07
N ILE A 112 -7.07 -2.76 -6.64
CA ILE A 112 -7.44 -2.44 -5.26
C ILE A 112 -8.68 -1.55 -5.24
N SER A 113 -9.67 -1.96 -4.47
CA SER A 113 -10.82 -1.12 -4.14
C SER A 113 -10.71 -0.66 -2.68
N ILE A 114 -10.94 0.62 -2.45
CA ILE A 114 -10.74 1.28 -1.16
C ILE A 114 -12.02 2.01 -0.75
N GLU A 115 -12.48 1.74 0.46
CA GLU A 115 -13.59 2.46 1.08
C GLU A 115 -13.20 2.90 2.49
N ASP A 116 -13.20 4.20 2.75
CA ASP A 116 -12.93 4.82 4.03
C ASP A 116 -11.52 4.54 4.57
N ILE A 117 -10.55 5.33 4.08
CA ILE A 117 -9.19 5.30 4.61
C ILE A 117 -8.78 6.66 5.17
N SER A 118 -7.97 6.61 6.23
CA SER A 118 -7.34 7.78 6.82
C SER A 118 -5.84 7.54 6.99
N VAL A 119 -5.03 8.44 6.44
CA VAL A 119 -3.57 8.39 6.50
C VAL A 119 -3.04 9.66 7.15
N PHE A 120 -2.12 9.50 8.09
CA PHE A 120 -1.48 10.58 8.83
C PHE A 120 0.03 10.34 8.93
N ASP A 121 0.80 11.43 8.90
CA ASP A 121 2.23 11.45 9.25
C ASP A 121 3.08 10.40 8.50
N SER A 122 2.87 10.28 7.18
CA SER A 122 3.59 9.33 6.32
C SER A 122 4.34 10.08 5.22
N ASN A 123 5.37 9.47 4.61
CA ASN A 123 6.04 10.10 3.47
C ASN A 123 5.09 10.18 2.27
N ILE A 124 4.44 9.07 1.89
CA ILE A 124 3.45 9.01 0.82
C ILE A 124 2.14 8.41 1.35
N GLY A 125 1.01 9.06 1.07
CA GLY A 125 -0.29 8.55 1.51
C GLY A 125 -0.76 7.33 0.71
N LEU A 126 -0.88 7.47 -0.60
CA LEU A 126 -1.33 6.41 -1.50
C LEU A 126 -0.48 6.41 -2.77
N ALA A 127 0.19 5.33 -3.07
CA ALA A 127 0.96 5.14 -4.29
C ALA A 127 0.40 4.01 -5.14
N SER A 128 0.16 4.26 -6.43
CA SER A 128 -0.11 3.24 -7.43
C SER A 128 0.97 3.24 -8.50
N LYS A 129 1.50 2.06 -8.78
CA LYS A 129 2.61 1.86 -9.73
C LYS A 129 2.34 0.63 -10.62
N ASP A 130 3.08 0.53 -11.73
CA ASP A 130 3.25 -0.71 -12.49
C ASP A 130 1.94 -1.35 -12.97
N ASN A 131 1.17 -0.59 -13.78
CA ASN A 131 -0.09 -1.04 -14.38
C ASN A 131 -1.19 -1.43 -13.37
N SER A 132 -1.07 -0.95 -12.14
CA SER A 132 -2.09 -1.18 -11.13
C SER A 132 -3.29 -0.27 -11.31
N ASN A 133 -4.45 -0.71 -10.84
CA ASN A 133 -5.71 0.00 -10.91
C ASN A 133 -6.31 0.16 -9.52
N VAL A 134 -6.56 1.40 -9.13
CA VAL A 134 -7.13 1.74 -7.82
C VAL A 134 -8.45 2.47 -8.02
N ASN A 135 -9.49 1.99 -7.34
CA ASN A 135 -10.74 2.71 -7.16
C ASN A 135 -10.91 3.01 -5.68
N ALA A 136 -10.99 4.28 -5.31
CA ALA A 136 -11.08 4.69 -3.93
C ALA A 136 -12.24 5.65 -3.66
N ASN A 137 -12.84 5.53 -2.50
CA ASN A 137 -13.87 6.42 -2.02
C ASN A 137 -13.62 6.76 -0.54
N LYS A 138 -13.94 8.00 -0.12
CA LYS A 138 -13.72 8.52 1.24
C LYS A 138 -12.26 8.38 1.69
N VAL A 139 -11.40 9.14 1.09
CA VAL A 139 -9.96 9.15 1.36
C VAL A 139 -9.59 10.41 2.15
N LYS A 140 -8.93 10.25 3.29
CA LYS A 140 -8.38 11.36 4.06
C LYS A 140 -6.87 11.15 4.21
N ILE A 141 -6.09 12.14 3.77
CA ILE A 141 -4.63 12.12 3.88
C ILE A 141 -4.18 13.46 4.47
N SER A 142 -3.34 13.40 5.49
CA SER A 142 -2.77 14.62 6.07
C SER A 142 -1.35 14.42 6.61
N ASN A 143 -0.59 15.51 6.64
CA ASN A 143 0.81 15.55 7.08
C ASN A 143 1.67 14.54 6.31
N THR A 144 1.61 14.58 4.97
CA THR A 144 2.43 13.73 4.10
C THR A 144 3.31 14.61 3.22
N ARG A 145 4.44 14.10 2.77
CA ARG A 145 5.19 14.77 1.72
C ARG A 145 4.40 14.71 0.40
N TYR A 146 3.91 13.54 0.04
CA TYR A 146 3.06 13.32 -1.13
C TYR A 146 1.73 12.69 -0.73
N GLY A 147 0.62 13.30 -1.15
CA GLY A 147 -0.72 12.76 -0.86
C GLY A 147 -1.01 11.50 -1.67
N VAL A 148 -1.18 11.65 -2.98
CA VAL A 148 -1.49 10.54 -3.91
C VAL A 148 -0.53 10.56 -5.08
N VAL A 149 0.09 9.42 -5.39
CA VAL A 149 1.10 9.29 -6.45
C VAL A 149 0.72 8.17 -7.42
N SER A 150 0.82 8.45 -8.74
CA SER A 150 0.61 7.45 -9.78
C SER A 150 1.78 7.47 -10.77
N TYR A 151 2.52 6.36 -10.87
CA TYR A 151 3.75 6.29 -11.67
C TYR A 151 4.06 4.87 -12.17
N MET A 152 5.15 4.72 -12.90
CA MET A 152 5.66 3.46 -13.40
C MET A 152 7.08 3.24 -12.83
N LYS A 153 7.22 2.27 -11.93
CA LYS A 153 8.52 1.87 -11.37
C LYS A 153 9.22 0.85 -12.26
N LYS A 154 8.45 -0.09 -12.80
CA LYS A 154 8.92 -1.20 -13.62
C LYS A 154 8.35 -1.08 -15.03
N ASN A 155 9.19 -0.75 -16.00
CA ASN A 155 8.79 -0.46 -17.39
C ASN A 155 8.03 -1.61 -18.06
N GLU A 156 8.31 -2.85 -17.70
CA GLU A 156 7.67 -4.05 -18.23
C GLU A 156 6.18 -4.18 -17.88
N TYR A 157 5.71 -3.46 -16.85
CA TYR A 157 4.30 -3.47 -16.49
C TYR A 157 3.50 -2.35 -17.16
N GLY A 158 4.09 -1.17 -17.27
CA GLY A 158 3.43 0.01 -17.82
C GLY A 158 2.79 0.94 -16.78
N PRO A 159 2.08 1.99 -17.25
CA PRO A 159 1.57 3.06 -16.39
C PRO A 159 0.39 2.62 -15.52
N SER A 160 0.23 3.25 -14.37
CA SER A 160 -0.82 2.96 -13.39
C SER A 160 -2.00 3.94 -13.47
N LYS A 161 -3.10 3.57 -12.81
CA LYS A 161 -4.33 4.36 -12.80
C LYS A 161 -4.98 4.41 -11.42
N ILE A 162 -5.39 5.61 -11.01
CA ILE A 162 -6.15 5.85 -9.78
C ILE A 162 -7.42 6.62 -10.11
N ILE A 163 -8.55 6.18 -9.59
CA ILE A 163 -9.82 6.91 -9.59
C ILE A 163 -10.25 7.08 -8.14
N ILE A 164 -10.47 8.31 -7.71
CA ILE A 164 -10.86 8.61 -6.33
C ILE A 164 -12.10 9.50 -6.33
N SER A 165 -13.05 9.18 -5.47
CA SER A 165 -14.19 10.02 -5.11
C SER A 165 -14.11 10.39 -3.64
N ASP A 166 -14.54 11.59 -3.28
CA ASP A 166 -14.56 12.09 -1.90
C ASP A 166 -13.18 12.00 -1.21
N ILE A 167 -12.27 12.87 -1.64
CA ILE A 167 -10.92 12.93 -1.06
C ILE A 167 -10.62 14.27 -0.39
N LEU A 168 -10.01 14.21 0.79
CA LEU A 168 -9.42 15.36 1.48
C LEU A 168 -7.92 15.14 1.67
N VAL A 169 -7.09 15.97 1.01
CA VAL A 169 -5.65 16.02 1.24
C VAL A 169 -5.28 17.36 1.86
N SER A 170 -4.67 17.34 3.04
CA SER A 170 -4.27 18.53 3.80
C SER A 170 -2.85 18.42 4.34
N ASN A 171 -2.17 19.55 4.52
CA ASN A 171 -0.80 19.63 5.05
C ASN A 171 0.18 18.69 4.33
N SER A 172 0.05 18.57 3.02
CA SER A 172 0.98 17.81 2.18
C SER A 172 1.78 18.77 1.30
N GLU A 173 3.08 18.51 1.10
CA GLU A 173 3.90 19.31 0.20
C GLU A 173 3.33 19.27 -1.22
N GLN A 174 2.93 18.10 -1.66
CA GLN A 174 2.26 17.89 -2.94
C GLN A 174 1.04 16.98 -2.79
N LYS A 175 -0.15 17.48 -3.13
CA LYS A 175 -1.40 16.70 -3.00
C LYS A 175 -1.46 15.53 -3.97
N TYR A 176 -1.06 15.76 -5.22
CA TYR A 176 -1.13 14.76 -6.30
C TYR A 176 0.16 14.81 -7.13
N LEU A 177 0.73 13.66 -7.42
CA LEU A 177 1.91 13.54 -8.28
C LEU A 177 1.64 12.45 -9.34
N VAL A 178 1.63 12.84 -10.62
CA VAL A 178 1.27 11.95 -11.74
C VAL A 178 2.40 11.92 -12.74
N GLU A 179 2.97 10.74 -12.98
CA GLU A 179 3.94 10.53 -14.05
C GLU A 179 3.25 10.53 -15.42
N LYS A 180 3.97 11.02 -16.42
CA LYS A 180 3.51 10.99 -17.82
C LYS A 180 3.19 9.56 -18.29
N GLY A 181 1.97 9.34 -18.74
CA GLY A 181 1.44 8.01 -19.10
C GLY A 181 0.54 7.41 -18.02
N SER A 182 0.81 7.64 -16.73
CA SER A 182 -0.06 7.27 -15.62
C SER A 182 -1.21 8.28 -15.43
N SER A 183 -2.19 7.96 -14.60
CA SER A 183 -3.34 8.84 -14.39
C SER A 183 -3.89 8.83 -12.97
N ILE A 184 -4.32 9.99 -12.50
CA ILE A 184 -5.16 10.16 -11.31
C ILE A 184 -6.41 10.95 -11.74
N LYS A 185 -7.58 10.42 -11.39
CA LYS A 185 -8.86 11.10 -11.58
C LYS A 185 -9.51 11.32 -10.21
N VAL A 186 -9.84 12.56 -9.89
CA VAL A 186 -10.50 12.96 -8.64
C VAL A 186 -11.84 13.57 -8.96
N ASP A 187 -12.92 13.04 -8.42
CA ASP A 187 -14.30 13.50 -8.63
C ASP A 187 -14.60 13.76 -10.13
N ASN A 188 -14.23 12.80 -10.97
CA ASN A 188 -14.33 12.86 -12.44
C ASN A 188 -13.45 13.93 -13.13
N ARG A 189 -12.49 14.55 -12.44
CA ARG A 189 -11.54 15.51 -12.99
C ARG A 189 -10.16 14.88 -13.10
N ASP A 190 -9.55 14.94 -14.26
CA ASP A 190 -8.19 14.44 -14.46
C ASP A 190 -7.18 15.38 -13.79
N ILE A 191 -6.23 14.80 -13.04
CA ILE A 191 -5.08 15.51 -12.51
C ILE A 191 -3.99 15.51 -13.57
N PRO A 192 -3.44 16.68 -13.95
CA PRO A 192 -2.42 16.75 -14.99
C PRO A 192 -1.13 16.06 -14.55
N ALA A 193 -0.49 15.36 -15.48
CA ALA A 193 0.84 14.81 -15.28
C ALA A 193 1.87 15.94 -15.18
N VAL A 194 2.92 15.73 -14.41
CA VAL A 194 3.99 16.70 -14.18
C VAL A 194 5.32 16.17 -14.73
N ASP A 195 6.21 17.08 -15.07
CA ASP A 195 7.61 16.78 -15.34
C ASP A 195 8.35 16.67 -14.01
N PHE A 196 8.60 15.44 -13.58
CA PHE A 196 9.20 15.12 -12.29
C PHE A 196 10.18 13.96 -12.46
N ASP A 197 11.26 13.96 -11.74
CA ASP A 197 12.26 12.88 -11.78
C ASP A 197 11.81 11.66 -10.96
N PHE A 198 10.88 10.89 -11.53
CA PHE A 198 10.39 9.66 -10.90
C PHE A 198 11.48 8.59 -10.73
N LYS A 199 12.55 8.61 -11.51
CA LYS A 199 13.64 7.64 -11.35
C LYS A 199 14.37 7.84 -10.02
N ASN A 200 14.68 9.07 -9.66
CA ASN A 200 15.29 9.36 -8.35
C ASN A 200 14.27 9.26 -7.20
N PHE A 201 13.01 9.58 -7.45
CA PHE A 201 11.92 9.44 -6.48
C PHE A 201 11.74 8.01 -5.92
N MET A 202 12.02 7.00 -6.72
CA MET A 202 11.80 5.59 -6.35
C MET A 202 12.85 5.01 -5.39
N TRP A 203 13.94 5.75 -5.12
CA TRP A 203 15.08 5.28 -4.34
C TRP A 203 15.23 5.97 -2.98
N TYR A 204 14.27 6.76 -2.61
CA TYR A 204 14.14 7.42 -1.32
C TYR A 204 12.87 6.89 -0.65
#